data_3493d1308f525927e07025070e2aee3f
#
_entry.id   3493d1308f525927e07025070e2aee3f
#
_cell.length_a   1.000
_cell.length_b   1.000
_cell.length_c   1.000
_cell.angle_alpha   90.00
_cell.angle_beta   90.00
_cell.angle_gamma   90.00
#
_symmetry.space_group_name_H-M   'P 1'
#
loop_
_entity.id
_entity.type
_entity.pdbx_description
1 polymer ?
#
loop_
_entity_poly.entity_id
_entity_poly.type
_entity_poly.pdbx_seq_one_letter_code
_entity_poly.pdbx_strand_id
1 'polypeptide(L)'
;MEVKEIELKGHIIDSFILPQVFDIIMDMGGDFDVTLFEIGKHKTDPSHARILVKAKTRELLDKILGELLKIGAVVPEVEKLKLKKATKDRTLPEGFYTTTNHPTYVLLDGEWVETDHFEMDKAIVVDTERKTAILKPISEIKKGDMVVVGKSGIRVEPPERPRGYSVFEFMKSSVSSEKPGQALVKQVAHEIIKVKKKGKKVLVVSGPAVVHTSAGEAMAKLIRDGFVDVLFAGNALAVHDVESQLFGTSLGVDIRTGRPAEGGHRHHIYAINEVNRAGSIKALVRKGKLKGGIMYEVIKKGIPYVLAGSIRDDGPLPEVITDNLEAQREMRKNMKDVGLVLMFCTMLHSIAVGNMTASNVKTICVDINPATVTKLTDRGSAQALGVVTDVGVFLPMLTRTLSRKKI
;
A
#
# COMPACT_ATOMS: atom_id res chain seq x y z
N MET A 1 -30.04 -27.28 -11.14
CA MET A 1 -29.42 -26.57 -10.04
C MET A 1 -27.96 -26.98 -10.04
N GLU A 2 -27.07 -26.05 -10.23
CA GLU A 2 -25.61 -26.27 -10.27
C GLU A 2 -25.08 -26.26 -8.85
N VAL A 3 -24.13 -27.13 -8.52
CA VAL A 3 -23.58 -27.28 -7.17
C VAL A 3 -22.07 -27.41 -7.25
N LYS A 4 -21.34 -26.74 -6.34
CA LYS A 4 -19.89 -26.89 -6.20
C LYS A 4 -19.50 -26.83 -4.72
N GLU A 5 -18.61 -27.71 -4.30
CA GLU A 5 -18.06 -27.67 -2.95
C GLU A 5 -16.91 -26.63 -2.86
N ILE A 6 -16.89 -25.88 -1.75
CA ILE A 6 -15.77 -25.03 -1.36
C ILE A 6 -15.26 -25.44 0.01
N GLU A 7 -13.98 -25.18 0.26
CA GLU A 7 -13.30 -25.43 1.53
C GLU A 7 -12.73 -24.12 2.08
N LEU A 8 -12.87 -23.94 3.38
CA LEU A 8 -12.32 -22.82 4.14
C LEU A 8 -11.49 -23.38 5.29
N LYS A 9 -10.25 -22.93 5.42
CA LYS A 9 -9.34 -23.27 6.53
C LYS A 9 -8.71 -22.02 7.13
N GLY A 10 -8.48 -22.03 8.46
CA GLY A 10 -7.86 -20.95 9.19
C GLY A 10 -8.75 -20.40 10.30
N HIS A 11 -8.53 -19.16 10.71
CA HIS A 11 -9.33 -18.50 11.75
C HIS A 11 -10.63 -17.91 11.15
N ILE A 12 -11.39 -18.73 10.40
CA ILE A 12 -12.54 -18.32 9.59
C ILE A 12 -13.70 -17.74 10.41
N ILE A 13 -13.80 -18.06 11.70
CA ILE A 13 -14.80 -17.53 12.61
C ILE A 13 -14.38 -16.13 13.11
N ASP A 14 -13.17 -16.02 13.65
CA ASP A 14 -12.70 -14.79 14.29
C ASP A 14 -12.39 -13.69 13.30
N SER A 15 -12.05 -14.05 12.05
CA SER A 15 -11.84 -13.11 10.94
C SER A 15 -13.14 -12.70 10.24
N PHE A 16 -14.29 -13.24 10.68
CA PHE A 16 -15.59 -13.05 10.04
C PHE A 16 -15.66 -13.50 8.57
N ILE A 17 -14.72 -14.34 8.13
CA ILE A 17 -14.73 -14.89 6.76
C ILE A 17 -15.96 -15.78 6.55
N LEU A 18 -16.30 -16.64 7.50
CA LEU A 18 -17.44 -17.55 7.36
C LEU A 18 -18.77 -16.81 7.22
N PRO A 19 -19.13 -15.82 8.05
CA PRO A 19 -20.29 -14.98 7.82
C PRO A 19 -20.28 -14.27 6.46
N GLN A 20 -19.15 -13.71 6.04
CA GLN A 20 -19.03 -13.06 4.73
C GLN A 20 -19.28 -14.04 3.56
N VAL A 21 -18.85 -15.29 3.68
CA VAL A 21 -19.14 -16.33 2.68
C VAL A 21 -20.63 -16.54 2.56
N PHE A 22 -21.35 -16.64 3.67
CA PHE A 22 -22.79 -16.82 3.66
C PHE A 22 -23.52 -15.61 3.07
N ASP A 23 -23.12 -14.40 3.48
CA ASP A 23 -23.69 -13.16 2.95
C ASP A 23 -23.50 -13.05 1.44
N ILE A 24 -22.29 -13.31 0.92
CA ILE A 24 -22.01 -13.29 -0.53
C ILE A 24 -22.90 -14.29 -1.28
N ILE A 25 -23.04 -15.52 -0.78
CA ILE A 25 -23.86 -16.53 -1.45
C ILE A 25 -25.33 -16.09 -1.51
N MET A 26 -25.88 -15.63 -0.38
CA MET A 26 -27.27 -15.20 -0.26
C MET A 26 -27.55 -13.92 -1.07
N ASP A 27 -26.72 -12.91 -0.96
CA ASP A 27 -26.88 -11.63 -1.65
C ASP A 27 -26.84 -11.77 -3.18
N MET A 28 -26.07 -12.74 -3.67
CA MET A 28 -26.03 -13.07 -5.10
C MET A 28 -27.16 -14.02 -5.57
N GLY A 29 -28.06 -14.42 -4.66
CA GLY A 29 -29.20 -15.29 -4.98
C GLY A 29 -28.83 -16.77 -5.11
N GLY A 30 -27.74 -17.20 -4.52
CA GLY A 30 -27.36 -18.59 -4.32
C GLY A 30 -27.96 -19.16 -3.04
N ASP A 31 -27.74 -20.48 -2.84
CA ASP A 31 -28.06 -21.22 -1.63
C ASP A 31 -26.86 -22.08 -1.22
N PHE A 32 -26.83 -22.58 0.01
CA PHE A 32 -25.69 -23.36 0.50
C PHE A 32 -26.08 -24.39 1.56
N ASP A 33 -25.29 -25.46 1.63
CA ASP A 33 -25.31 -26.41 2.75
C ASP A 33 -23.90 -26.52 3.34
N VAL A 34 -23.80 -26.53 4.66
CA VAL A 34 -22.53 -26.79 5.37
C VAL A 34 -22.39 -28.28 5.56
N THR A 35 -21.43 -28.90 4.88
CA THR A 35 -21.20 -30.37 4.91
C THR A 35 -20.19 -30.79 5.98
N LEU A 36 -19.27 -29.88 6.34
CA LEU A 36 -18.29 -30.08 7.41
C LEU A 36 -18.08 -28.76 8.15
N PHE A 37 -18.02 -28.84 9.49
CA PHE A 37 -17.65 -27.69 10.30
C PHE A 37 -16.90 -28.13 11.55
N GLU A 38 -15.60 -27.98 11.53
CA GLU A 38 -14.69 -28.25 12.65
C GLU A 38 -14.20 -26.94 13.24
N ILE A 39 -14.47 -26.74 14.52
CA ILE A 39 -14.12 -25.50 15.22
C ILE A 39 -12.87 -25.70 16.05
N GLY A 40 -11.85 -24.86 15.86
CA GLY A 40 -10.66 -24.82 16.73
C GLY A 40 -11.02 -24.47 18.17
N LYS A 41 -10.57 -25.27 19.14
CA LYS A 41 -10.92 -25.12 20.57
C LYS A 41 -10.08 -24.05 21.28
N HIS A 42 -8.88 -23.82 20.82
CA HIS A 42 -7.96 -22.81 21.38
C HIS A 42 -7.78 -21.63 20.43
N LYS A 43 -7.30 -20.50 20.95
CA LYS A 43 -7.10 -19.28 20.14
C LYS A 43 -6.11 -19.44 18.97
N THR A 44 -5.28 -20.44 19.01
CA THR A 44 -4.28 -20.77 17.99
C THR A 44 -4.75 -21.85 17.02
N ASP A 45 -5.89 -22.51 17.29
CA ASP A 45 -6.34 -23.63 16.48
C ASP A 45 -7.09 -23.10 15.24
N PRO A 46 -6.77 -23.59 14.04
CA PRO A 46 -7.57 -23.28 12.86
C PRO A 46 -8.92 -23.96 12.92
N SER A 47 -9.93 -23.34 12.34
CA SER A 47 -11.22 -23.94 12.04
C SER A 47 -11.27 -24.39 10.58
N HIS A 48 -12.13 -25.36 10.25
CA HIS A 48 -12.28 -25.92 8.93
C HIS A 48 -13.75 -26.05 8.59
N ALA A 49 -14.17 -25.56 7.43
CA ALA A 49 -15.51 -25.69 6.92
C ALA A 49 -15.51 -26.17 5.46
N ARG A 50 -16.46 -27.04 5.11
CA ARG A 50 -16.81 -27.36 3.72
C ARG A 50 -18.26 -26.99 3.49
N ILE A 51 -18.49 -26.33 2.36
CA ILE A 51 -19.78 -25.74 2.03
C ILE A 51 -20.13 -26.09 0.58
N LEU A 52 -21.31 -26.68 0.37
CA LEU A 52 -21.87 -26.86 -0.96
C LEU A 52 -22.58 -25.58 -1.38
N VAL A 53 -22.04 -24.88 -2.34
CA VAL A 53 -22.64 -23.69 -2.94
C VAL A 53 -23.55 -24.12 -4.07
N LYS A 54 -24.78 -23.63 -4.07
CA LYS A 54 -25.83 -23.98 -5.03
C LYS A 54 -26.31 -22.75 -5.78
N ALA A 55 -26.49 -22.86 -7.09
CA ALA A 55 -27.02 -21.78 -7.91
C ALA A 55 -27.96 -22.30 -9.00
N LYS A 56 -28.87 -21.45 -9.48
CA LYS A 56 -29.84 -21.81 -10.52
C LYS A 56 -29.20 -22.07 -11.88
N THR A 57 -28.09 -21.36 -12.17
CA THR A 57 -27.37 -21.48 -13.45
C THR A 57 -25.85 -21.59 -13.20
N ARG A 58 -25.13 -22.17 -14.15
CA ARG A 58 -23.67 -22.26 -14.11
C ARG A 58 -22.99 -20.89 -14.05
N GLU A 59 -23.50 -19.93 -14.81
CA GLU A 59 -22.96 -18.55 -14.80
C GLU A 59 -23.06 -17.89 -13.43
N LEU A 60 -24.20 -18.09 -12.74
CA LEU A 60 -24.39 -17.57 -11.39
C LEU A 60 -23.44 -18.25 -10.40
N LEU A 61 -23.31 -19.56 -10.49
CA LEU A 61 -22.39 -20.32 -9.66
C LEU A 61 -20.94 -19.83 -9.83
N ASP A 62 -20.50 -19.65 -11.08
CA ASP A 62 -19.15 -19.18 -11.39
C ASP A 62 -18.90 -17.76 -10.89
N LYS A 63 -19.92 -16.88 -10.90
CA LYS A 63 -19.84 -15.54 -10.31
C LYS A 63 -19.68 -15.60 -8.79
N ILE A 64 -20.54 -16.39 -8.12
CA ILE A 64 -20.47 -16.57 -6.66
C ILE A 64 -19.09 -17.13 -6.27
N LEU A 65 -18.64 -18.22 -6.89
CA LEU A 65 -17.33 -18.80 -6.62
C LEU A 65 -16.20 -17.80 -6.80
N GLY A 66 -16.34 -16.88 -7.76
CA GLY A 66 -15.35 -15.84 -7.97
C GLY A 66 -15.22 -14.83 -6.86
N GLU A 67 -16.29 -14.47 -6.21
CA GLU A 67 -16.24 -13.60 -5.05
C GLU A 67 -15.72 -14.36 -3.82
N LEU A 68 -16.13 -15.63 -3.65
CA LEU A 68 -15.69 -16.48 -2.56
C LEU A 68 -14.17 -16.77 -2.60
N LEU A 69 -13.60 -16.97 -3.78
CA LEU A 69 -12.15 -17.16 -3.96
C LEU A 69 -11.35 -15.92 -3.49
N LYS A 70 -11.87 -14.71 -3.67
CA LYS A 70 -11.20 -13.47 -3.23
C LYS A 70 -11.05 -13.37 -1.71
N ILE A 71 -11.92 -14.05 -0.97
CA ILE A 71 -11.92 -14.08 0.50
C ILE A 71 -11.36 -15.37 1.08
N GLY A 72 -10.71 -16.21 0.26
CA GLY A 72 -9.94 -17.36 0.72
C GLY A 72 -10.67 -18.69 0.67
N ALA A 73 -11.85 -18.78 0.04
CA ALA A 73 -12.45 -20.07 -0.24
C ALA A 73 -11.62 -20.82 -1.30
N VAL A 74 -11.46 -22.12 -1.12
CA VAL A 74 -10.76 -23.00 -2.07
C VAL A 74 -11.77 -24.01 -2.61
N VAL A 75 -11.75 -24.27 -3.92
CA VAL A 75 -12.49 -25.37 -4.51
C VAL A 75 -11.65 -26.63 -4.38
N PRO A 76 -12.10 -27.70 -3.65
CA PRO A 76 -11.29 -28.89 -3.37
C PRO A 76 -10.93 -29.69 -4.63
N GLU A 77 -11.79 -29.68 -5.64
CA GLU A 77 -11.45 -30.25 -6.94
C GLU A 77 -10.42 -29.38 -7.64
N VAL A 78 -9.22 -29.87 -7.71
CA VAL A 78 -8.08 -29.22 -8.33
C VAL A 78 -8.23 -29.22 -9.85
N GLU A 79 -9.04 -28.30 -10.38
CA GLU A 79 -9.03 -28.05 -11.82
C GLU A 79 -7.69 -27.45 -12.23
N LYS A 80 -7.14 -27.94 -13.35
CA LYS A 80 -5.88 -27.41 -13.92
C LYS A 80 -5.99 -25.92 -14.20
N LEU A 81 -4.91 -25.21 -13.95
CA LEU A 81 -4.77 -23.81 -14.31
C LEU A 81 -5.04 -23.59 -15.80
N LYS A 82 -5.87 -22.62 -16.13
CA LYS A 82 -6.18 -22.27 -17.53
C LYS A 82 -5.35 -21.06 -17.95
N LEU A 83 -4.65 -21.21 -19.05
CA LEU A 83 -3.77 -20.17 -19.61
C LEU A 83 -4.24 -19.80 -21.02
N LYS A 84 -4.20 -18.50 -21.33
CA LYS A 84 -4.39 -18.00 -22.70
C LYS A 84 -3.26 -17.03 -23.05
N LYS A 85 -2.79 -17.11 -24.29
CA LYS A 85 -1.75 -16.24 -24.83
C LYS A 85 -2.28 -14.83 -25.10
N ALA A 86 -1.60 -13.79 -24.64
CA ALA A 86 -1.90 -12.41 -25.01
C ALA A 86 -1.61 -12.20 -26.51
N THR A 87 -2.58 -11.68 -27.25
CA THR A 87 -2.49 -11.52 -28.72
C THR A 87 -1.81 -10.22 -29.14
N LYS A 88 -1.79 -9.22 -28.26
CA LYS A 88 -1.19 -7.89 -28.48
C LYS A 88 -0.57 -7.37 -27.19
N ASP A 89 0.37 -6.45 -27.32
CA ASP A 89 0.88 -5.68 -26.19
C ASP A 89 -0.25 -4.92 -25.50
N ARG A 90 -0.17 -4.83 -24.20
CA ARG A 90 -1.13 -4.09 -23.34
C ARG A 90 -2.59 -4.57 -23.47
N THR A 91 -2.79 -5.84 -23.87
CA THR A 91 -4.10 -6.43 -24.05
C THR A 91 -4.19 -7.78 -23.36
N LEU A 92 -5.17 -7.94 -22.48
CA LEU A 92 -5.42 -9.18 -21.78
C LEU A 92 -6.38 -10.07 -22.58
N PRO A 93 -6.22 -11.39 -22.57
CA PRO A 93 -7.16 -12.31 -23.20
C PRO A 93 -8.50 -12.32 -22.45
N GLU A 94 -9.58 -12.61 -23.17
CA GLU A 94 -10.90 -12.72 -22.59
C GLU A 94 -10.95 -13.74 -21.46
N GLY A 95 -11.60 -13.37 -20.34
CA GLY A 95 -11.72 -14.20 -19.15
C GLY A 95 -10.49 -14.19 -18.26
N PHE A 96 -9.57 -13.22 -18.43
CA PHE A 96 -8.40 -13.08 -17.57
C PHE A 96 -8.78 -12.97 -16.08
N TYR A 97 -7.90 -13.46 -15.21
CA TYR A 97 -8.03 -13.30 -13.77
C TYR A 97 -7.38 -11.99 -13.33
N THR A 98 -8.06 -11.29 -12.40
CA THR A 98 -7.56 -10.05 -11.79
C THR A 98 -7.26 -10.29 -10.32
N THR A 99 -6.05 -9.95 -9.89
CA THR A 99 -5.61 -10.17 -8.52
C THR A 99 -6.23 -9.18 -7.52
N THR A 100 -6.32 -9.63 -6.26
CA THR A 100 -6.42 -8.77 -5.09
C THR A 100 -5.01 -8.48 -4.55
N ASN A 101 -4.90 -7.73 -3.45
CA ASN A 101 -3.62 -7.50 -2.77
C ASN A 101 -3.27 -8.60 -1.75
N HIS A 102 -3.98 -9.72 -1.77
CA HIS A 102 -3.71 -10.87 -0.90
C HIS A 102 -2.66 -11.81 -1.51
N PRO A 103 -1.93 -12.58 -0.67
CA PRO A 103 -1.09 -13.67 -1.14
C PRO A 103 -1.87 -14.57 -2.10
N THR A 104 -1.32 -14.75 -3.30
CA THR A 104 -1.97 -15.48 -4.39
C THR A 104 -1.03 -16.55 -4.92
N TYR A 105 -1.57 -17.74 -5.12
CA TYR A 105 -0.85 -18.92 -5.60
C TYR A 105 -1.55 -19.47 -6.83
N VAL A 106 -0.78 -20.03 -7.73
CA VAL A 106 -1.28 -20.76 -8.91
C VAL A 106 -0.79 -22.19 -8.91
N LEU A 107 -1.60 -23.10 -9.38
CA LEU A 107 -1.28 -24.53 -9.46
C LEU A 107 -0.55 -24.83 -10.78
N LEU A 108 0.74 -25.11 -10.72
CA LEU A 108 1.58 -25.50 -11.86
C LEU A 108 2.07 -26.93 -11.65
N ASP A 109 1.75 -27.83 -12.56
CA ASP A 109 2.18 -29.24 -12.51
C ASP A 109 1.93 -29.96 -11.17
N GLY A 110 0.85 -29.60 -10.48
CA GLY A 110 0.49 -30.20 -9.19
C GLY A 110 1.09 -29.51 -7.96
N GLU A 111 1.92 -28.47 -8.15
CA GLU A 111 2.52 -27.70 -7.07
C GLU A 111 1.94 -26.27 -7.01
N TRP A 112 1.72 -25.75 -5.78
CA TRP A 112 1.28 -24.37 -5.57
C TRP A 112 2.48 -23.44 -5.63
N VAL A 113 2.51 -22.56 -6.64
CA VAL A 113 3.55 -21.57 -6.86
C VAL A 113 3.01 -20.20 -6.45
N GLU A 114 3.72 -19.54 -5.54
CA GLU A 114 3.42 -18.17 -5.11
C GLU A 114 3.74 -17.15 -6.21
N THR A 115 2.92 -16.11 -6.34
CA THR A 115 3.24 -14.99 -7.23
C THR A 115 4.40 -14.17 -6.64
N ASP A 116 5.18 -13.51 -7.50
CA ASP A 116 6.41 -12.78 -7.14
C ASP A 116 6.19 -11.62 -6.15
N HIS A 117 4.98 -11.07 -6.10
CA HIS A 117 4.53 -10.07 -5.13
C HIS A 117 2.99 -10.07 -5.04
N PHE A 118 2.41 -9.20 -4.18
CA PHE A 118 0.96 -9.12 -3.99
C PHE A 118 0.50 -7.68 -4.23
N GLU A 119 -0.16 -7.47 -5.34
CA GLU A 119 -0.68 -6.17 -5.75
C GLU A 119 -2.06 -6.36 -6.39
N MET A 120 -3.01 -5.46 -6.11
CA MET A 120 -4.33 -5.52 -6.71
C MET A 120 -4.32 -5.11 -8.19
N ASP A 121 -5.36 -5.55 -8.92
CA ASP A 121 -5.62 -5.17 -10.31
C ASP A 121 -4.48 -5.54 -11.28
N LYS A 122 -3.86 -6.71 -11.06
CA LYS A 122 -2.83 -7.27 -11.93
C LYS A 122 -3.32 -8.53 -12.61
N ALA A 123 -2.73 -8.80 -13.76
CA ALA A 123 -2.83 -10.11 -14.40
C ALA A 123 -1.71 -11.02 -13.89
N ILE A 124 -1.98 -12.31 -13.77
CA ILE A 124 -0.97 -13.32 -13.47
C ILE A 124 -0.44 -13.83 -14.80
N VAL A 125 0.85 -13.66 -15.02
CA VAL A 125 1.59 -14.20 -16.19
C VAL A 125 2.46 -15.36 -15.73
N VAL A 126 2.33 -16.49 -16.40
CA VAL A 126 3.02 -17.73 -16.05
C VAL A 126 4.13 -18.01 -17.06
N ASP A 127 5.33 -18.26 -16.56
CA ASP A 127 6.41 -18.91 -17.31
C ASP A 127 6.37 -20.42 -17.00
N THR A 128 5.87 -21.19 -17.95
CA THR A 128 5.70 -22.65 -17.77
C THR A 128 7.02 -23.41 -17.77
N GLU A 129 8.07 -22.86 -18.40
CA GLU A 129 9.40 -23.50 -18.43
C GLU A 129 10.12 -23.31 -17.10
N ARG A 130 10.05 -22.10 -16.55
CA ARG A 130 10.69 -21.76 -15.26
C ARG A 130 9.80 -22.07 -14.05
N LYS A 131 8.55 -22.47 -14.28
CA LYS A 131 7.52 -22.68 -13.23
C LYS A 131 7.38 -21.49 -12.30
N THR A 132 7.30 -20.28 -12.86
CA THR A 132 7.11 -19.04 -12.10
C THR A 132 5.84 -18.31 -12.48
N ALA A 133 5.26 -17.61 -11.52
CA ALA A 133 4.09 -16.77 -11.71
C ALA A 133 4.43 -15.32 -11.29
N ILE A 134 4.24 -14.38 -12.20
CA ILE A 134 4.55 -12.96 -11.95
C ILE A 134 3.31 -12.10 -12.16
N LEU A 135 3.18 -11.06 -11.36
CA LEU A 135 2.11 -10.08 -11.52
C LEU A 135 2.52 -8.97 -12.48
N LYS A 136 1.71 -8.77 -13.52
CA LYS A 136 1.93 -7.68 -14.47
C LYS A 136 0.72 -6.73 -14.52
N PRO A 137 0.94 -5.41 -14.43
CA PRO A 137 -0.09 -4.45 -14.84
C PRO A 137 -0.35 -4.57 -16.33
N ILE A 138 -1.55 -4.21 -16.79
CA ILE A 138 -1.92 -4.29 -18.20
C ILE A 138 -0.94 -3.51 -19.11
N SER A 139 -0.35 -2.42 -18.60
CA SER A 139 0.66 -1.63 -19.33
C SER A 139 1.95 -2.38 -19.65
N GLU A 140 2.23 -3.49 -18.96
CA GLU A 140 3.44 -4.30 -19.10
C GLU A 140 3.21 -5.65 -19.79
N ILE A 141 1.95 -5.98 -20.11
CA ILE A 141 1.61 -7.17 -20.89
C ILE A 141 2.23 -7.08 -22.28
N LYS A 142 2.88 -8.15 -22.68
CA LYS A 142 3.47 -8.31 -24.02
C LYS A 142 2.71 -9.36 -24.81
N LYS A 143 2.69 -9.17 -26.15
CA LYS A 143 2.22 -10.22 -27.07
C LYS A 143 3.00 -11.50 -26.81
N GLY A 144 2.28 -12.57 -26.55
CA GLY A 144 2.87 -13.87 -26.24
C GLY A 144 2.88 -14.25 -24.77
N ASP A 145 2.66 -13.31 -23.83
CA ASP A 145 2.55 -13.62 -22.42
C ASP A 145 1.43 -14.67 -22.17
N MET A 146 1.74 -15.68 -21.37
CA MET A 146 0.77 -16.71 -20.95
C MET A 146 0.02 -16.22 -19.72
N VAL A 147 -1.20 -15.75 -19.94
CA VAL A 147 -2.04 -15.11 -18.91
C VAL A 147 -3.01 -16.11 -18.31
N VAL A 148 -3.14 -16.11 -16.99
CA VAL A 148 -4.13 -16.91 -16.27
C VAL A 148 -5.53 -16.42 -16.59
N VAL A 149 -6.42 -17.36 -16.99
CA VAL A 149 -7.82 -17.10 -17.29
C VAL A 149 -8.74 -18.01 -16.46
N GLY A 150 -9.94 -17.51 -16.18
CA GLY A 150 -10.87 -18.22 -15.29
C GLY A 150 -10.42 -18.16 -13.83
N LYS A 151 -10.87 -19.12 -13.04
CA LYS A 151 -10.67 -19.15 -11.59
C LYS A 151 -10.05 -20.47 -11.10
N SER A 152 -9.93 -21.44 -12.01
CA SER A 152 -9.38 -22.76 -11.70
C SER A 152 -7.88 -22.69 -11.46
N GLY A 153 -7.39 -23.45 -10.47
CA GLY A 153 -5.98 -23.51 -10.14
C GLY A 153 -5.41 -22.24 -9.51
N ILE A 154 -6.25 -21.42 -8.89
CA ILE A 154 -5.87 -20.22 -8.15
C ILE A 154 -6.27 -20.38 -6.68
N ARG A 155 -5.36 -20.01 -5.77
CA ARG A 155 -5.61 -19.95 -4.33
C ARG A 155 -5.21 -18.56 -3.81
N VAL A 156 -6.10 -17.95 -3.04
CA VAL A 156 -5.87 -16.65 -2.40
C VAL A 156 -5.92 -16.85 -0.88
N GLU A 157 -4.94 -16.27 -0.16
CA GLU A 157 -4.86 -16.33 1.30
C GLU A 157 -5.09 -14.94 1.90
N PRO A 158 -6.33 -14.61 2.33
CA PRO A 158 -6.57 -13.34 3.01
C PRO A 158 -5.87 -13.32 4.38
N PRO A 159 -5.42 -12.15 4.87
CA PRO A 159 -4.76 -12.03 6.15
C PRO A 159 -5.72 -12.41 7.28
N GLU A 160 -5.25 -13.26 8.17
CA GLU A 160 -5.98 -13.62 9.38
C GLU A 160 -6.12 -12.40 10.31
N ARG A 161 -7.33 -12.14 10.78
CA ARG A 161 -7.54 -11.14 11.83
C ARG A 161 -7.16 -11.74 13.18
N PRO A 162 -6.30 -11.07 14.00
CA PRO A 162 -5.94 -11.56 15.31
C PRO A 162 -7.17 -11.69 16.21
N ARG A 163 -7.34 -12.84 16.89
CA ARG A 163 -8.32 -13.01 17.96
C ARG A 163 -8.06 -12.00 19.09
N GLY A 164 -9.07 -11.35 19.57
CA GLY A 164 -8.96 -10.43 20.72
C GLY A 164 -9.58 -9.05 20.51
N TYR A 165 -10.28 -8.85 19.40
CA TYR A 165 -11.06 -7.65 19.19
C TYR A 165 -12.45 -7.79 19.84
N SER A 166 -12.76 -6.92 20.80
CA SER A 166 -14.01 -6.96 21.59
C SER A 166 -15.23 -6.44 20.80
N VAL A 167 -16.43 -6.79 21.29
CA VAL A 167 -17.75 -6.57 20.71
C VAL A 167 -18.15 -5.09 20.52
N PHE A 168 -17.36 -4.12 20.98
CA PHE A 168 -17.64 -2.70 20.80
C PHE A 168 -16.92 -2.12 19.58
N GLU A 169 -17.38 -2.47 18.37
CA GLU A 169 -16.77 -2.02 17.09
C GLU A 169 -16.84 -0.50 16.88
N PHE A 170 -17.83 0.19 17.42
CA PHE A 170 -17.95 1.64 17.29
C PHE A 170 -16.79 2.39 17.98
N MET A 171 -16.15 1.80 18.99
CA MET A 171 -14.95 2.35 19.62
C MET A 171 -13.64 1.96 18.91
N LYS A 172 -13.71 1.18 17.83
CA LYS A 172 -12.57 0.63 17.09
C LYS A 172 -12.50 1.09 15.64
N SER A 173 -13.17 2.19 15.30
CA SER A 173 -13.00 2.79 13.99
C SER A 173 -11.51 2.84 13.65
N SER A 174 -11.17 2.32 12.46
CA SER A 174 -9.82 2.45 11.86
C SER A 174 -9.46 3.91 11.62
N VAL A 175 -10.48 4.78 11.61
CA VAL A 175 -10.38 6.23 11.50
C VAL A 175 -10.92 6.84 12.80
N SER A 176 -10.12 7.60 13.53
CA SER A 176 -10.56 8.23 14.78
C SER A 176 -9.95 9.60 14.95
N SER A 177 -10.83 10.63 15.06
CA SER A 177 -10.51 11.96 15.56
C SER A 177 -10.60 12.04 17.09
N GLU A 178 -11.20 11.05 17.75
CA GLU A 178 -11.53 11.06 19.19
C GLU A 178 -10.49 10.33 20.06
N LYS A 179 -9.58 9.56 19.44
CA LYS A 179 -8.52 8.89 20.21
C LYS A 179 -7.46 9.89 20.66
N PRO A 180 -6.98 9.78 21.92
CA PRO A 180 -5.91 10.65 22.40
C PRO A 180 -4.69 10.60 21.47
N GLY A 181 -4.29 11.75 20.92
CA GLY A 181 -3.20 11.84 19.93
C GLY A 181 -1.90 11.21 20.42
N GLN A 182 -1.59 11.32 21.72
CA GLN A 182 -0.41 10.66 22.30
C GLN A 182 -0.46 9.13 22.24
N ALA A 183 -1.65 8.52 22.40
CA ALA A 183 -1.80 7.07 22.32
C ALA A 183 -1.55 6.57 20.90
N LEU A 184 -2.08 7.30 19.90
CA LEU A 184 -1.85 6.99 18.48
C LEU A 184 -0.37 7.13 18.10
N VAL A 185 0.30 8.20 18.53
CA VAL A 185 1.74 8.39 18.31
C VAL A 185 2.55 7.24 18.92
N LYS A 186 2.24 6.81 20.15
CA LYS A 186 2.91 5.66 20.79
C LYS A 186 2.67 4.36 20.03
N GLN A 187 1.46 4.15 19.50
CA GLN A 187 1.13 2.99 18.68
C GLN A 187 1.93 2.98 17.38
N VAL A 188 1.98 4.12 16.66
CA VAL A 188 2.78 4.23 15.42
C VAL A 188 4.26 4.05 15.70
N ALA A 189 4.80 4.64 16.75
CA ALA A 189 6.19 4.44 17.17
C ALA A 189 6.49 2.96 17.46
N HIS A 190 5.55 2.25 18.12
CA HIS A 190 5.69 0.82 18.39
C HIS A 190 5.76 -0.01 17.10
N GLU A 191 4.89 0.29 16.12
CA GLU A 191 4.88 -0.42 14.83
C GLU A 191 6.19 -0.19 14.05
N ILE A 192 6.70 1.04 14.02
CA ILE A 192 8.01 1.34 13.40
C ILE A 192 9.10 0.48 14.02
N ILE A 193 9.20 0.46 15.34
CA ILE A 193 10.23 -0.32 16.06
C ILE A 193 10.06 -1.83 15.81
N LYS A 194 8.81 -2.31 15.81
CA LYS A 194 8.50 -3.74 15.54
C LYS A 194 8.97 -4.16 14.15
N VAL A 195 8.72 -3.33 13.13
CA VAL A 195 9.13 -3.58 11.74
C VAL A 195 10.65 -3.53 11.60
N LYS A 196 11.30 -2.53 12.19
CA LYS A 196 12.77 -2.41 12.20
C LYS A 196 13.45 -3.60 12.88
N LYS A 197 12.93 -4.06 14.02
CA LYS A 197 13.44 -5.27 14.71
C LYS A 197 13.32 -6.55 13.89
N LYS A 198 12.35 -6.61 12.95
CA LYS A 198 12.19 -7.73 12.01
C LYS A 198 13.08 -7.59 10.76
N GLY A 199 13.94 -6.59 10.68
CA GLY A 199 14.77 -6.32 9.50
C GLY A 199 13.99 -5.86 8.26
N LYS A 200 12.72 -5.47 8.44
CA LYS A 200 11.88 -4.95 7.35
C LYS A 200 12.02 -3.45 7.20
N LYS A 201 11.68 -2.94 6.01
CA LYS A 201 11.77 -1.51 5.67
C LYS A 201 10.53 -0.73 6.08
N VAL A 202 10.73 0.52 6.42
CA VAL A 202 9.69 1.52 6.61
C VAL A 202 9.69 2.47 5.40
N LEU A 203 8.60 2.44 4.65
CA LEU A 203 8.36 3.35 3.53
C LEU A 203 7.54 4.54 4.02
N VAL A 204 7.95 5.74 3.62
CA VAL A 204 7.16 6.95 3.81
C VAL A 204 6.67 7.47 2.47
N VAL A 205 5.37 7.78 2.39
CA VAL A 205 4.74 8.51 1.28
C VAL A 205 4.35 9.88 1.81
N SER A 206 4.94 10.95 1.29
CA SER A 206 4.80 12.27 1.88
C SER A 206 4.38 13.34 0.88
N GLY A 207 3.43 14.17 1.30
CA GLY A 207 3.03 15.39 0.59
C GLY A 207 3.74 16.64 1.11
N PRO A 208 3.64 17.76 0.37
CA PRO A 208 4.34 19.01 0.69
C PRO A 208 3.84 19.68 1.99
N ALA A 209 2.64 19.34 2.47
CA ALA A 209 2.12 19.87 3.73
C ALA A 209 3.03 19.57 4.93
N VAL A 210 3.83 18.50 4.87
CA VAL A 210 4.87 18.23 5.89
C VAL A 210 5.87 19.38 6.01
N VAL A 211 6.21 20.04 4.90
CA VAL A 211 7.09 21.23 4.92
C VAL A 211 6.30 22.47 5.32
N HIS A 212 5.12 22.68 4.76
CA HIS A 212 4.30 23.88 5.01
C HIS A 212 3.89 24.02 6.50
N THR A 213 3.68 22.91 7.20
CA THR A 213 3.35 22.88 8.63
C THR A 213 4.55 22.88 9.56
N SER A 214 5.75 23.17 9.04
CA SER A 214 7.02 23.17 9.79
C SER A 214 7.41 21.78 10.37
N ALA A 215 6.81 20.69 9.88
CA ALA A 215 7.17 19.33 10.29
C ALA A 215 8.38 18.76 9.51
N GLY A 216 8.95 19.52 8.57
CA GLY A 216 10.08 19.08 7.72
C GLY A 216 11.28 18.63 8.53
N GLU A 217 11.68 19.38 9.60
CA GLU A 217 12.81 18.97 10.45
C GLU A 217 12.52 17.69 11.24
N ALA A 218 11.29 17.48 11.69
CA ALA A 218 10.90 16.24 12.36
C ALA A 218 11.01 15.04 11.41
N MET A 219 10.60 15.21 10.14
CA MET A 219 10.74 14.19 9.10
C MET A 219 12.23 13.96 8.77
N ALA A 220 13.01 15.01 8.58
CA ALA A 220 14.46 14.92 8.34
C ALA A 220 15.15 14.15 9.48
N LYS A 221 14.75 14.42 10.74
CA LYS A 221 15.27 13.70 11.89
C LYS A 221 14.89 12.22 11.89
N LEU A 222 13.66 11.83 11.50
CA LEU A 222 13.28 10.42 11.37
C LEU A 222 14.17 9.69 10.34
N ILE A 223 14.49 10.34 9.24
CA ILE A 223 15.41 9.81 8.22
C ILE A 223 16.83 9.70 8.79
N ARG A 224 17.33 10.76 9.42
CA ARG A 224 18.65 10.82 10.05
C ARG A 224 18.85 9.73 11.09
N ASP A 225 17.83 9.48 11.90
CA ASP A 225 17.85 8.48 12.96
C ASP A 225 17.63 7.05 12.45
N GLY A 226 17.39 6.84 11.13
CA GLY A 226 17.26 5.53 10.49
C GLY A 226 15.89 4.87 10.64
N PHE A 227 14.86 5.64 10.94
CA PHE A 227 13.48 5.14 11.02
C PHE A 227 12.75 5.11 9.68
N VAL A 228 13.33 5.69 8.64
CA VAL A 228 12.79 5.69 7.27
C VAL A 228 13.81 5.06 6.35
N ASP A 229 13.38 4.10 5.53
CA ASP A 229 14.24 3.36 4.61
C ASP A 229 13.96 3.67 3.13
N VAL A 230 12.77 4.19 2.82
CA VAL A 230 12.35 4.55 1.46
C VAL A 230 11.45 5.78 1.53
N LEU A 231 11.58 6.72 0.59
CA LEU A 231 10.71 7.89 0.46
C LEU A 231 10.04 7.94 -0.91
N PHE A 232 8.71 8.02 -0.94
CA PHE A 232 7.94 8.37 -2.14
C PHE A 232 7.27 9.71 -1.95
N ALA A 233 7.39 10.58 -2.94
CA ALA A 233 6.81 11.91 -2.92
C ALA A 233 6.53 12.43 -4.33
N GLY A 234 5.87 13.59 -4.41
CA GLY A 234 5.80 14.38 -5.63
C GLY A 234 6.91 15.44 -5.71
N ASN A 235 7.01 16.05 -6.86
CA ASN A 235 7.92 17.20 -7.09
C ASN A 235 7.76 18.29 -6.01
N ALA A 236 6.53 18.61 -5.64
CA ALA A 236 6.22 19.69 -4.69
C ALA A 236 6.87 19.50 -3.31
N LEU A 237 6.94 18.26 -2.78
CA LEU A 237 7.65 18.02 -1.52
C LEU A 237 9.12 18.45 -1.63
N ALA A 238 9.81 17.97 -2.66
CA ALA A 238 11.23 18.22 -2.84
C ALA A 238 11.52 19.71 -3.10
N VAL A 239 10.69 20.36 -3.93
CA VAL A 239 10.82 21.80 -4.22
C VAL A 239 10.67 22.62 -2.94
N HIS A 240 9.59 22.40 -2.17
CA HIS A 240 9.36 23.19 -0.94
C HIS A 240 10.32 22.85 0.18
N ASP A 241 10.83 21.63 0.25
CA ASP A 241 11.91 21.28 1.18
C ASP A 241 13.19 22.05 0.84
N VAL A 242 13.59 22.10 -0.44
CA VAL A 242 14.74 22.89 -0.90
C VAL A 242 14.48 24.40 -0.71
N GLU A 243 13.29 24.91 -1.03
CA GLU A 243 12.89 26.29 -0.78
C GLU A 243 13.06 26.65 0.69
N SER A 244 12.59 25.78 1.59
CA SER A 244 12.67 26.01 3.04
C SER A 244 14.10 26.14 3.54
N GLN A 245 15.02 25.38 2.98
CA GLN A 245 16.41 25.38 3.38
C GLN A 245 17.23 26.52 2.77
N LEU A 246 16.89 26.96 1.56
CA LEU A 246 17.62 28.03 0.87
C LEU A 246 17.12 29.42 1.23
N PHE A 247 15.82 29.57 1.45
CA PHE A 247 15.15 30.87 1.59
C PHE A 247 14.38 31.02 2.92
N GLY A 248 14.25 29.96 3.71
CA GLY A 248 13.48 29.97 4.99
C GLY A 248 11.96 30.06 4.79
N THR A 249 11.47 29.86 3.56
CA THR A 249 10.05 29.98 3.22
C THR A 249 9.49 28.68 2.70
N SER A 250 8.17 28.55 2.77
CA SER A 250 7.42 27.51 2.06
C SER A 250 6.13 28.14 1.52
N LEU A 251 5.86 27.99 0.21
CA LEU A 251 4.80 28.73 -0.49
C LEU A 251 4.92 30.27 -0.32
N GLY A 252 6.13 30.79 -0.22
CA GLY A 252 6.36 32.21 -0.03
C GLY A 252 6.09 32.75 1.39
N VAL A 253 5.76 31.87 2.34
CA VAL A 253 5.54 32.21 3.75
C VAL A 253 6.77 31.81 4.57
N ASP A 254 7.28 32.71 5.40
CA ASP A 254 8.38 32.43 6.35
C ASP A 254 7.92 31.33 7.35
N ILE A 255 8.67 30.23 7.41
CA ILE A 255 8.28 29.02 8.19
C ILE A 255 8.27 29.29 9.69
N ARG A 256 9.06 30.23 10.20
CA ARG A 256 9.17 30.52 11.63
C ARG A 256 8.12 31.51 12.11
N THR A 257 7.79 32.49 11.26
CA THR A 257 6.88 33.58 11.66
C THR A 257 5.47 33.40 11.16
N GLY A 258 5.26 32.56 10.15
CA GLY A 258 3.97 32.37 9.48
C GLY A 258 3.53 33.60 8.66
N ARG A 259 4.43 34.56 8.40
CA ARG A 259 4.11 35.77 7.65
C ARG A 259 4.59 35.68 6.19
N PRO A 260 3.90 36.29 5.23
CA PRO A 260 4.38 36.39 3.87
C PRO A 260 5.78 37.03 3.83
N ALA A 261 6.70 36.41 3.12
CA ALA A 261 8.02 36.95 2.90
C ALA A 261 8.04 37.92 1.70
N GLU A 262 8.86 38.94 1.74
CA GLU A 262 9.03 39.83 0.60
C GLU A 262 9.55 39.06 -0.62
N GLY A 263 8.84 39.15 -1.76
CA GLY A 263 9.15 38.38 -2.97
C GLY A 263 8.97 36.85 -2.82
N GLY A 264 8.36 36.37 -1.73
CA GLY A 264 8.23 34.98 -1.37
C GLY A 264 7.56 34.13 -2.43
N HIS A 265 6.61 34.67 -3.20
CA HIS A 265 5.93 34.00 -4.32
C HIS A 265 6.90 33.44 -5.39
N ARG A 266 8.14 33.90 -5.45
CA ARG A 266 9.18 33.45 -6.39
C ARG A 266 10.14 32.43 -5.82
N HIS A 267 10.15 32.21 -4.50
CA HIS A 267 11.20 31.42 -3.83
C HIS A 267 11.18 29.95 -4.29
N HIS A 268 10.02 29.36 -4.52
CA HIS A 268 9.95 27.98 -5.05
C HIS A 268 10.56 27.89 -6.45
N ILE A 269 10.32 28.88 -7.33
CA ILE A 269 10.95 28.93 -8.67
C ILE A 269 12.47 29.11 -8.55
N TYR A 270 12.93 29.94 -7.61
CA TYR A 270 14.37 30.09 -7.35
C TYR A 270 14.97 28.77 -6.84
N ALA A 271 14.27 28.03 -5.98
CA ALA A 271 14.71 26.71 -5.52
C ALA A 271 14.85 25.73 -6.69
N ILE A 272 13.85 25.65 -7.57
CA ILE A 272 13.90 24.84 -8.80
C ILE A 272 15.11 25.26 -9.65
N ASN A 273 15.30 26.57 -9.87
CA ASN A 273 16.40 27.08 -10.69
C ASN A 273 17.78 26.74 -10.09
N GLU A 274 17.93 26.80 -8.77
CA GLU A 274 19.20 26.41 -8.11
C GLU A 274 19.49 24.91 -8.25
N VAL A 275 18.46 24.04 -8.17
CA VAL A 275 18.62 22.60 -8.42
C VAL A 275 18.98 22.36 -9.89
N ASN A 276 18.27 22.98 -10.83
CA ASN A 276 18.55 22.88 -12.26
C ASN A 276 19.97 23.35 -12.62
N ARG A 277 20.41 24.48 -12.05
CA ARG A 277 21.76 24.98 -12.21
C ARG A 277 22.82 24.04 -11.63
N ALA A 278 22.50 23.35 -10.53
CA ALA A 278 23.38 22.34 -9.95
C ALA A 278 23.41 21.05 -10.77
N GLY A 279 22.32 20.75 -11.49
CA GLY A 279 22.08 19.54 -12.28
C GLY A 279 21.30 18.45 -11.54
N SER A 280 21.21 18.52 -10.21
CA SER A 280 20.44 17.59 -9.38
C SER A 280 20.42 18.06 -7.91
N ILE A 281 19.47 17.53 -7.11
CA ILE A 281 19.45 17.72 -5.65
C ILE A 281 20.76 17.16 -5.05
N LYS A 282 21.18 15.97 -5.50
CA LYS A 282 22.43 15.33 -5.08
C LYS A 282 23.65 16.24 -5.35
N ALA A 283 23.68 16.90 -6.50
CA ALA A 283 24.74 17.85 -6.82
C ALA A 283 24.67 19.11 -5.95
N LEU A 284 23.46 19.58 -5.61
CA LEU A 284 23.26 20.73 -4.72
C LEU A 284 23.79 20.43 -3.30
N VAL A 285 23.56 19.21 -2.79
CA VAL A 285 24.12 18.73 -1.51
C VAL A 285 25.66 18.65 -1.58
N ARG A 286 26.21 18.03 -2.62
CA ARG A 286 27.68 17.90 -2.79
C ARG A 286 28.39 19.26 -2.88
N LYS A 287 27.76 20.25 -3.50
CA LYS A 287 28.28 21.63 -3.58
C LYS A 287 28.13 22.39 -2.25
N GLY A 288 27.56 21.77 -1.20
CA GLY A 288 27.37 22.40 0.11
C GLY A 288 26.33 23.52 0.12
N LYS A 289 25.50 23.64 -0.92
CA LYS A 289 24.42 24.65 -0.98
C LYS A 289 23.18 24.18 -0.20
N LEU A 290 22.80 22.92 -0.31
CA LEU A 290 21.76 22.30 0.52
C LEU A 290 22.42 21.61 1.72
N LYS A 291 22.11 22.09 2.94
CA LYS A 291 22.78 21.66 4.19
C LYS A 291 21.82 21.04 5.21
N GLY A 292 20.55 20.97 4.92
CA GLY A 292 19.51 20.44 5.81
C GLY A 292 18.24 20.09 5.03
N GLY A 293 17.22 19.65 5.76
CA GLY A 293 15.92 19.28 5.20
C GLY A 293 15.80 17.81 4.88
N ILE A 294 14.62 17.44 4.40
CA ILE A 294 14.23 16.07 4.08
C ILE A 294 15.13 15.50 2.98
N MET A 295 15.25 16.21 1.87
CA MET A 295 16.02 15.75 0.71
C MET A 295 17.53 15.69 1.01
N TYR A 296 18.05 16.59 1.85
CA TYR A 296 19.42 16.50 2.32
C TYR A 296 19.68 15.19 3.07
N GLU A 297 18.82 14.84 4.03
CA GLU A 297 18.99 13.62 4.81
C GLU A 297 18.79 12.35 3.96
N VAL A 298 17.84 12.36 3.01
CA VAL A 298 17.64 11.29 2.02
C VAL A 298 18.94 11.04 1.24
N ILE A 299 19.54 12.09 0.70
CA ILE A 299 20.78 11.98 -0.09
C ILE A 299 21.96 11.57 0.80
N LYS A 300 22.08 12.13 1.99
CA LYS A 300 23.19 11.84 2.91
C LYS A 300 23.16 10.41 3.44
N LYS A 301 21.96 9.88 3.71
CA LYS A 301 21.76 8.49 4.15
C LYS A 301 21.78 7.49 2.99
N GLY A 302 21.64 7.97 1.76
CA GLY A 302 21.60 7.10 0.58
C GLY A 302 20.35 6.22 0.53
N ILE A 303 19.24 6.65 1.13
CA ILE A 303 18.00 5.88 1.05
C ILE A 303 17.36 6.05 -0.34
N PRO A 304 16.72 4.99 -0.89
CA PRO A 304 15.96 5.08 -2.13
C PRO A 304 14.82 6.08 -2.01
N TYR A 305 14.60 6.84 -3.08
CA TYR A 305 13.45 7.74 -3.17
C TYR A 305 12.90 7.80 -4.58
N VAL A 306 11.61 8.07 -4.70
CA VAL A 306 10.92 8.30 -5.98
C VAL A 306 10.16 9.61 -5.88
N LEU A 307 10.46 10.53 -6.80
CA LEU A 307 9.72 11.77 -6.99
C LEU A 307 8.88 11.64 -8.26
N ALA A 308 7.56 11.57 -8.13
CA ALA A 308 6.64 11.50 -9.26
C ALA A 308 6.20 12.89 -9.70
N GLY A 309 6.13 13.10 -11.02
CA GLY A 309 5.63 14.33 -11.61
C GLY A 309 4.11 14.46 -11.54
N SER A 310 3.63 15.68 -11.73
CA SER A 310 2.22 16.04 -11.73
C SER A 310 1.95 17.14 -12.77
N ILE A 311 0.72 17.19 -13.29
CA ILE A 311 0.28 18.29 -14.19
C ILE A 311 0.25 19.66 -13.50
N ARG A 312 0.48 19.72 -12.18
CA ARG A 312 0.54 20.95 -11.38
C ARG A 312 1.96 21.47 -11.15
N ASP A 313 2.99 20.77 -11.67
CA ASP A 313 4.37 21.14 -11.41
C ASP A 313 4.76 22.38 -12.23
N ASP A 314 5.26 23.41 -11.55
CA ASP A 314 5.76 24.66 -12.17
C ASP A 314 7.16 24.51 -12.81
N GLY A 315 7.58 23.31 -13.02
CA GLY A 315 8.89 22.88 -13.51
C GLY A 315 9.41 21.74 -12.65
N PRO A 316 9.41 20.50 -13.20
CA PRO A 316 9.89 19.35 -12.44
C PRO A 316 11.39 19.45 -12.21
N LEU A 317 11.84 19.07 -11.02
CA LEU A 317 13.26 18.91 -10.72
C LEU A 317 13.87 17.81 -11.61
N PRO A 318 15.19 17.82 -11.85
CA PRO A 318 15.85 16.84 -12.73
C PRO A 318 15.64 15.38 -12.33
N GLU A 319 15.44 15.09 -11.04
CA GLU A 319 15.19 13.74 -10.52
C GLU A 319 13.73 13.33 -10.56
N VAL A 320 12.82 14.20 -10.99
CA VAL A 320 11.39 13.88 -11.05
C VAL A 320 11.09 13.03 -12.27
N ILE A 321 10.41 11.92 -12.04
CA ILE A 321 9.94 11.03 -13.09
C ILE A 321 8.58 11.55 -13.57
N THR A 322 8.54 12.11 -14.77
CA THR A 322 7.34 12.71 -15.37
C THR A 322 6.45 11.69 -16.08
N ASP A 323 6.97 10.55 -16.48
CA ASP A 323 6.18 9.42 -16.98
C ASP A 323 5.57 8.65 -15.79
N ASN A 324 4.24 8.68 -15.69
CA ASN A 324 3.53 8.04 -14.58
C ASN A 324 3.71 6.52 -14.52
N LEU A 325 3.86 5.85 -15.66
CA LEU A 325 4.09 4.41 -15.70
C LEU A 325 5.50 4.07 -15.21
N GLU A 326 6.48 4.89 -15.59
CA GLU A 326 7.85 4.74 -15.10
C GLU A 326 7.94 5.02 -13.59
N ALA A 327 7.28 6.07 -13.12
CA ALA A 327 7.20 6.35 -11.68
C ALA A 327 6.61 5.17 -10.90
N GLN A 328 5.55 4.55 -11.40
CA GLN A 328 4.97 3.35 -10.79
C GLN A 328 5.94 2.16 -10.80
N ARG A 329 6.70 1.94 -11.88
CA ARG A 329 7.71 0.88 -11.94
C ARG A 329 8.80 1.07 -10.90
N GLU A 330 9.31 2.30 -10.80
CA GLU A 330 10.33 2.63 -9.80
C GLU A 330 9.80 2.50 -8.36
N MET A 331 8.55 2.89 -8.10
CA MET A 331 7.91 2.66 -6.81
C MET A 331 7.84 1.15 -6.49
N ARG A 332 7.37 0.29 -7.42
CA ARG A 332 7.28 -1.17 -7.21
C ARG A 332 8.64 -1.78 -6.87
N LYS A 333 9.70 -1.41 -7.58
CA LYS A 333 11.07 -1.90 -7.30
C LYS A 333 11.49 -1.62 -5.85
N ASN A 334 11.07 -0.49 -5.31
CA ASN A 334 11.43 -0.06 -3.97
C ASN A 334 10.47 -0.55 -2.87
N MET A 335 9.36 -1.23 -3.24
CA MET A 335 8.42 -1.85 -2.29
C MET A 335 8.95 -3.16 -1.69
N LYS A 336 9.99 -3.74 -2.26
CA LYS A 336 10.56 -5.01 -1.76
C LYS A 336 11.02 -4.88 -0.31
N ASP A 337 10.61 -5.85 0.52
CA ASP A 337 10.91 -5.93 1.95
C ASP A 337 10.30 -4.82 2.82
N VAL A 338 9.36 -4.04 2.29
CA VAL A 338 8.59 -3.08 3.08
C VAL A 338 7.66 -3.83 4.02
N GLY A 339 7.71 -3.48 5.31
CA GLY A 339 6.85 -4.05 6.35
C GLY A 339 5.88 -3.04 6.96
N LEU A 340 6.09 -1.74 6.67
CA LEU A 340 5.22 -0.66 7.12
C LEU A 340 5.24 0.48 6.11
N VAL A 341 4.07 0.99 5.77
CA VAL A 341 3.89 2.20 4.96
C VAL A 341 3.29 3.30 5.82
N LEU A 342 3.97 4.44 5.90
CA LEU A 342 3.48 5.66 6.54
C LEU A 342 3.13 6.68 5.47
N MET A 343 1.91 7.18 5.47
CA MET A 343 1.40 8.14 4.49
C MET A 343 1.08 9.47 5.18
N PHE A 344 1.70 10.55 4.74
CA PHE A 344 1.56 11.87 5.34
C PHE A 344 1.06 12.90 4.33
N CYS A 345 -0.16 13.41 4.54
CA CYS A 345 -0.71 14.58 3.85
C CYS A 345 -0.62 14.54 2.32
N THR A 346 -0.91 13.40 1.72
CA THR A 346 -1.01 13.25 0.27
C THR A 346 -2.08 12.23 -0.10
N MET A 347 -3.14 12.66 -0.77
CA MET A 347 -4.23 11.76 -1.15
C MET A 347 -3.84 10.91 -2.35
N LEU A 348 -3.40 11.54 -3.45
CA LEU A 348 -3.17 10.86 -4.72
C LEU A 348 -2.06 9.81 -4.64
N HIS A 349 -0.89 10.19 -4.11
CA HIS A 349 0.22 9.24 -3.94
C HIS A 349 -0.10 8.15 -2.92
N SER A 350 -0.83 8.48 -1.84
CA SER A 350 -1.25 7.48 -0.85
C SER A 350 -2.19 6.43 -1.45
N ILE A 351 -3.15 6.84 -2.28
CA ILE A 351 -4.04 5.92 -2.99
C ILE A 351 -3.24 5.05 -3.97
N ALA A 352 -2.34 5.64 -4.76
CA ALA A 352 -1.52 4.91 -5.72
C ALA A 352 -0.64 3.87 -5.03
N VAL A 353 0.06 4.25 -3.95
CA VAL A 353 0.91 3.33 -3.18
C VAL A 353 0.08 2.31 -2.40
N GLY A 354 -1.09 2.69 -1.89
CA GLY A 354 -2.03 1.78 -1.25
C GLY A 354 -2.45 0.64 -2.17
N ASN A 355 -2.71 0.93 -3.45
CA ASN A 355 -3.02 -0.08 -4.46
C ASN A 355 -1.84 -1.01 -4.78
N MET A 356 -0.59 -0.54 -4.58
CA MET A 356 0.63 -1.35 -4.76
C MET A 356 0.99 -2.15 -3.50
N THR A 357 0.37 -1.84 -2.36
CA THR A 357 0.74 -2.41 -1.06
C THR A 357 0.03 -3.74 -0.83
N ALA A 358 0.79 -4.78 -0.53
CA ALA A 358 0.25 -6.09 -0.17
C ALA A 358 -0.54 -6.03 1.16
N SER A 359 -1.57 -6.86 1.30
CA SER A 359 -2.47 -6.87 2.46
C SER A 359 -1.80 -7.23 3.79
N ASN A 360 -0.67 -7.90 3.75
CA ASN A 360 0.15 -8.24 4.93
C ASN A 360 1.08 -7.10 5.37
N VAL A 361 1.15 -5.99 4.62
CA VAL A 361 1.93 -4.80 4.95
C VAL A 361 1.03 -3.78 5.64
N LYS A 362 1.37 -3.43 6.87
CA LYS A 362 0.61 -2.44 7.63
C LYS A 362 0.74 -1.05 7.01
N THR A 363 -0.39 -0.35 6.86
CA THR A 363 -0.43 1.01 6.33
C THR A 363 -1.00 1.97 7.37
N ILE A 364 -0.34 3.10 7.60
CA ILE A 364 -0.80 4.14 8.51
C ILE A 364 -0.87 5.45 7.74
N CYS A 365 -2.07 6.03 7.67
CA CYS A 365 -2.31 7.31 7.03
C CYS A 365 -2.59 8.39 8.06
N VAL A 366 -1.86 9.49 7.98
CA VAL A 366 -2.01 10.68 8.81
C VAL A 366 -2.34 11.86 7.90
N ASP A 367 -3.54 12.38 8.02
CA ASP A 367 -4.01 13.54 7.24
C ASP A 367 -5.01 14.34 8.07
N ILE A 368 -5.04 15.64 7.89
CA ILE A 368 -6.03 16.51 8.53
C ILE A 368 -7.41 16.34 7.88
N ASN A 369 -7.44 15.92 6.62
CA ASN A 369 -8.67 15.69 5.87
C ASN A 369 -9.18 14.24 6.10
N PRO A 370 -10.31 14.05 6.79
CA PRO A 370 -10.85 12.72 7.03
C PRO A 370 -11.24 11.99 5.75
N ALA A 371 -11.57 12.69 4.66
CA ALA A 371 -11.90 12.07 3.39
C ALA A 371 -10.70 11.32 2.77
N THR A 372 -9.48 11.82 2.93
CA THR A 372 -8.25 11.12 2.51
C THR A 372 -8.11 9.79 3.24
N VAL A 373 -8.30 9.83 4.55
CA VAL A 373 -8.17 8.67 5.42
C VAL A 373 -9.24 7.63 5.11
N THR A 374 -10.50 8.06 4.96
CA THR A 374 -11.63 7.18 4.61
C THR A 374 -11.42 6.49 3.27
N LYS A 375 -11.03 7.24 2.22
CA LYS A 375 -10.78 6.66 0.89
C LYS A 375 -9.70 5.59 0.87
N LEU A 376 -8.69 5.70 1.73
CA LEU A 376 -7.65 4.69 1.86
C LEU A 376 -8.15 3.44 2.59
N THR A 377 -8.98 3.59 3.62
CA THR A 377 -9.56 2.46 4.35
C THR A 377 -10.59 1.71 3.50
N ASP A 378 -11.40 2.41 2.69
CA ASP A 378 -12.41 1.82 1.82
C ASP A 378 -11.81 1.01 0.65
N ARG A 379 -10.60 1.34 0.23
CA ARG A 379 -9.93 0.68 -0.91
C ARG A 379 -9.15 -0.58 -0.57
N GLY A 380 -9.42 -1.18 0.58
CA GLY A 380 -9.10 -2.59 0.79
C GLY A 380 -7.78 -2.91 1.47
N SER A 381 -7.14 -2.00 2.15
CA SER A 381 -6.14 -2.44 3.13
C SER A 381 -6.86 -2.75 4.45
N ALA A 382 -7.25 -4.00 4.66
CA ALA A 382 -7.83 -4.49 5.92
C ALA A 382 -6.94 -4.19 7.15
N GLN A 383 -5.75 -3.66 6.93
CA GLN A 383 -4.75 -3.29 7.94
C GLN A 383 -4.39 -1.79 7.93
N ALA A 384 -5.17 -0.92 7.26
CA ALA A 384 -4.94 0.52 7.29
C ALA A 384 -5.41 1.11 8.63
N LEU A 385 -4.54 1.87 9.26
CA LEU A 385 -4.85 2.73 10.40
C LEU A 385 -4.94 4.17 9.92
N GLY A 386 -6.11 4.78 10.06
CA GLY A 386 -6.30 6.18 9.74
C GLY A 386 -6.17 7.06 10.98
N VAL A 387 -5.39 8.13 10.89
CA VAL A 387 -5.20 9.13 11.95
C VAL A 387 -5.57 10.50 11.39
N VAL A 388 -6.70 11.04 11.84
CA VAL A 388 -7.14 12.39 11.45
C VAL A 388 -6.51 13.40 12.42
N THR A 389 -5.44 14.05 11.98
CA THR A 389 -4.73 15.03 12.80
C THR A 389 -3.80 15.90 11.93
N ASP A 390 -3.34 17.01 12.50
CA ASP A 390 -2.31 17.85 11.90
C ASP A 390 -0.94 17.17 11.96
N VAL A 391 -0.30 17.01 10.79
CA VAL A 391 1.03 16.44 10.66
C VAL A 391 2.09 17.30 11.34
N GLY A 392 1.87 18.63 11.43
CA GLY A 392 2.74 19.58 12.13
C GLY A 392 2.83 19.31 13.63
N VAL A 393 1.80 18.69 14.21
CA VAL A 393 1.79 18.23 15.61
C VAL A 393 2.25 16.78 15.71
N PHE A 394 1.79 15.92 14.81
CA PHE A 394 2.01 14.49 14.86
C PHE A 394 3.49 14.10 14.70
N LEU A 395 4.16 14.61 13.65
CA LEU A 395 5.54 14.23 13.35
C LEU A 395 6.54 14.64 14.45
N PRO A 396 6.50 15.85 15.01
CA PRO A 396 7.37 16.20 16.15
C PRO A 396 7.15 15.32 17.37
N MET A 397 5.90 14.94 17.67
CA MET A 397 5.59 14.02 18.78
C MET A 397 6.12 12.61 18.51
N LEU A 398 5.97 12.10 17.27
CA LEU A 398 6.47 10.80 16.85
C LEU A 398 7.99 10.75 16.98
N THR A 399 8.68 11.76 16.46
CA THR A 399 10.13 11.89 16.49
C THR A 399 10.67 11.90 17.93
N ARG A 400 10.05 12.69 18.84
CA ARG A 400 10.41 12.71 20.27
C ARG A 400 10.19 11.35 20.92
N THR A 401 9.11 10.65 20.58
CA THR A 401 8.78 9.34 21.14
C THR A 401 9.79 8.29 20.71
N LEU A 402 10.23 8.30 19.45
CA LEU A 402 11.22 7.39 18.90
C LEU A 402 12.64 7.69 19.41
N SER A 403 13.04 8.98 19.54
CA SER A 403 14.36 9.36 20.04
C SER A 403 14.64 8.90 21.47
N ARG A 404 13.61 8.62 22.26
CA ARG A 404 13.73 8.06 23.63
C ARG A 404 13.93 6.53 23.66
N LYS A 405 13.76 5.87 22.53
CA LYS A 405 13.87 4.42 22.40
C LYS A 405 15.07 4.14 21.48
N LYS A 406 16.21 3.76 22.06
CA LYS A 406 17.34 3.22 21.29
C LYS A 406 16.89 1.92 20.60
N ILE A 407 17.10 1.84 19.27
CA ILE A 407 16.94 0.60 18.49
C ILE A 407 18.14 -0.28 18.72
#